data_0e504f4fb8b13ea70c45336f535819f2
#
_entry.id   0e504f4fb8b13ea70c45336f535819f2
#
_cell.length_a   1.000
_cell.length_b   1.000
_cell.length_c   1.000
_cell.angle_alpha   90.00
_cell.angle_beta   90.00
_cell.angle_gamma   90.00
#
_symmetry.space_group_name_H-M   'P 1'
#
loop_
_entity.id
_entity.type
_entity.pdbx_description
1 polymer ?
#
loop_
_entity_poly.entity_id
_entity_poly.type
_entity_poly.pdbx_seq_one_letter_code
_entity_poly.pdbx_strand_id
1 'polypeptide(L)'
;MNKIDEWAEFIIERDEKCVICSSKKDLEVHHVFHVEPYDKIYYATNNGVCLCKECHNKYHELYGVDCSIKNLLDLQRRIGDSNTKRLKKENK
;
A
#
# COMPACT_ATOMS: atom_id res chain seq x y z
N MET A 1 17.34 -10.35 -13.21
CA MET A 1 16.47 -9.53 -12.32
C MET A 1 16.86 -9.83 -10.88
N ASN A 2 16.97 -8.79 -10.04
CA ASN A 2 17.31 -9.03 -8.65
C ASN A 2 16.06 -9.41 -7.82
N LYS A 3 16.29 -9.83 -6.59
CA LYS A 3 15.22 -10.34 -5.72
C LYS A 3 14.12 -9.34 -5.45
N ILE A 4 14.48 -8.06 -5.28
CA ILE A 4 13.48 -7.04 -4.98
C ILE A 4 12.60 -6.75 -6.19
N ASP A 5 13.16 -6.80 -7.39
CA ASP A 5 12.38 -6.59 -8.62
C ASP A 5 11.38 -7.74 -8.84
N GLU A 6 11.81 -8.97 -8.62
CA GLU A 6 10.94 -10.15 -8.74
C GLU A 6 9.80 -10.09 -7.72
N TRP A 7 10.13 -9.75 -6.48
CA TRP A 7 9.15 -9.62 -5.41
C TRP A 7 8.13 -8.52 -5.71
N ALA A 8 8.61 -7.36 -6.14
CA ALA A 8 7.73 -6.23 -6.45
C ALA A 8 6.80 -6.55 -7.63
N GLU A 9 7.35 -7.17 -8.67
CA GLU A 9 6.57 -7.56 -9.84
C GLU A 9 5.46 -8.55 -9.47
N PHE A 10 5.78 -9.52 -8.63
CA PHE A 10 4.78 -10.48 -8.13
C PHE A 10 3.65 -9.77 -7.38
N ILE A 11 4.00 -8.84 -6.49
CA ILE A 11 3.02 -8.13 -5.68
C ILE A 11 2.10 -7.26 -6.56
N ILE A 12 2.66 -6.57 -7.54
CA ILE A 12 1.88 -5.74 -8.45
C ILE A 12 0.93 -6.61 -9.29
N GLU A 13 1.39 -7.73 -9.79
CA GLU A 13 0.55 -8.66 -10.56
C GLU A 13 -0.56 -9.26 -9.71
N ARG A 14 -0.26 -9.59 -8.45
CA ARG A 14 -1.25 -10.16 -7.53
C ARG A 14 -2.33 -9.15 -7.16
N ASP A 15 -1.94 -7.94 -6.78
CA ASP A 15 -2.87 -6.94 -6.28
C ASP A 15 -3.56 -6.15 -7.39
N GLU A 16 -2.89 -5.96 -8.54
CA GLU A 16 -3.39 -5.29 -9.74
C GLU A 16 -3.72 -3.82 -9.57
N LYS A 17 -3.94 -3.38 -8.35
CA LYS A 17 -4.34 -2.00 -8.05
C LYS A 17 -3.93 -1.63 -6.63
N CYS A 18 -3.99 -0.35 -6.33
CA CYS A 18 -3.74 0.13 -4.97
C CYS A 18 -4.75 -0.48 -4.00
N VAL A 19 -4.26 -1.10 -2.92
CA VAL A 19 -5.15 -1.75 -1.93
C VAL A 19 -5.92 -0.73 -1.10
N ILE A 20 -5.55 0.54 -1.15
CA ILE A 20 -6.22 1.60 -0.38
C ILE A 20 -7.33 2.27 -1.20
N CYS A 21 -7.01 2.78 -2.38
CA CYS A 21 -7.95 3.58 -3.18
C CYS A 21 -8.36 2.95 -4.49
N SER A 22 -7.83 1.77 -4.82
CA SER A 22 -8.15 1.01 -6.04
C SER A 22 -7.64 1.65 -7.34
N SER A 23 -6.77 2.65 -7.26
CA SER A 23 -6.13 3.22 -8.45
C SER A 23 -5.24 2.17 -9.12
N LYS A 24 -5.21 2.17 -10.44
CA LYS A 24 -4.33 1.31 -11.23
C LYS A 24 -3.13 2.06 -11.77
N LYS A 25 -3.00 3.33 -11.41
CA LYS A 25 -1.96 4.21 -11.93
C LYS A 25 -0.81 4.39 -10.94
N ASP A 26 0.41 4.40 -11.46
CA ASP A 26 1.62 4.66 -10.67
C ASP A 26 1.72 3.75 -9.44
N LEU A 27 1.63 2.45 -9.67
CA LEU A 27 1.66 1.47 -8.59
C LEU A 27 3.08 1.25 -8.08
N GLU A 28 3.21 1.20 -6.76
CA GLU A 28 4.46 0.93 -6.06
C GLU A 28 4.21 -0.16 -5.02
N VAL A 29 5.26 -0.83 -4.58
CA VAL A 29 5.13 -1.88 -3.57
C VAL A 29 5.63 -1.37 -2.22
N HIS A 30 4.82 -1.60 -1.20
CA HIS A 30 5.09 -1.17 0.17
C HIS A 30 5.26 -2.39 1.06
N HIS A 31 6.33 -2.42 1.88
CA HIS A 31 6.51 -3.47 2.87
C HIS A 31 5.49 -3.32 3.99
N VAL A 32 4.80 -4.41 4.33
CA VAL A 32 3.81 -4.40 5.40
C VAL A 32 4.47 -4.34 6.77
N PHE A 33 5.55 -5.11 6.94
CA PHE A 33 6.31 -5.15 8.19
C PHE A 33 7.71 -4.62 7.97
N HIS A 34 8.19 -3.83 8.93
CA HIS A 34 9.55 -3.34 8.91
C HIS A 34 10.47 -4.43 9.47
N VAL A 35 11.27 -5.04 8.58
CA VAL A 35 12.26 -6.05 8.95
C VAL A 35 13.55 -5.79 8.20
N GLU A 36 14.62 -6.37 8.66
CA GLU A 36 15.92 -6.21 8.00
C GLU A 36 15.96 -6.98 6.68
N PRO A 37 16.73 -6.51 5.68
CA PRO A 37 16.77 -7.15 4.37
C PRO A 37 17.21 -8.61 4.37
N TYR A 38 17.96 -9.05 5.40
CA TYR A 38 18.40 -10.44 5.50
C TYR A 38 17.35 -11.35 6.14
N ASP A 39 16.26 -10.78 6.64
CA ASP A 39 15.20 -11.55 7.26
C ASP A 39 14.40 -12.29 6.20
N LYS A 40 13.97 -13.51 6.52
CA LYS A 40 13.23 -14.35 5.57
C LYS A 40 11.93 -13.71 5.11
N ILE A 41 11.29 -12.91 5.96
CA ILE A 41 10.01 -12.30 5.61
C ILE A 41 10.15 -11.02 4.80
N TYR A 42 11.38 -10.49 4.64
CA TYR A 42 11.57 -9.24 3.89
C TYR A 42 11.00 -9.34 2.47
N TYR A 43 11.26 -10.46 1.79
CA TYR A 43 10.76 -10.70 0.43
C TYR A 43 9.62 -11.70 0.40
N ALA A 44 8.98 -11.97 1.54
CA ALA A 44 7.82 -12.85 1.55
C ALA A 44 6.66 -12.17 0.83
N THR A 45 5.88 -12.94 0.09
CA THR A 45 4.78 -12.39 -0.71
C THR A 45 3.72 -11.73 0.16
N ASN A 46 3.53 -12.22 1.40
CA ASN A 46 2.58 -11.61 2.32
C ASN A 46 3.15 -10.39 3.07
N ASN A 47 4.41 -10.01 2.79
CA ASN A 47 5.00 -8.80 3.37
C ASN A 47 5.03 -7.64 2.38
N GLY A 48 4.19 -7.68 1.37
CA GLY A 48 4.12 -6.59 0.41
C GLY A 48 2.69 -6.32 -0.03
N VAL A 49 2.39 -5.07 -0.26
CA VAL A 49 1.11 -4.64 -0.83
C VAL A 49 1.35 -3.57 -1.86
N CYS A 50 0.41 -3.46 -2.80
CA CYS A 50 0.49 -2.47 -3.85
C CYS A 50 -0.18 -1.18 -3.41
N LEU A 51 0.53 -0.06 -3.51
CA LEU A 51 -0.03 1.26 -3.26
C LEU A 51 0.23 2.14 -4.48
N CYS A 52 -0.71 3.02 -4.81
CA CYS A 52 -0.41 4.04 -5.79
C CYS A 52 0.53 5.07 -5.17
N LYS A 53 1.21 5.83 -6.02
CA LYS A 53 2.20 6.81 -5.55
C LYS A 53 1.61 7.78 -4.53
N GLU A 54 0.39 8.24 -4.75
CA GLU A 54 -0.26 9.18 -3.83
C GLU A 54 -0.51 8.56 -2.46
N CYS A 55 -1.04 7.33 -2.42
CA CYS A 55 -1.29 6.64 -1.14
C CYS A 55 0.02 6.29 -0.45
N HIS A 56 1.05 5.90 -1.20
CA HIS A 56 2.35 5.59 -0.64
C HIS A 56 2.99 6.82 0.00
N ASN A 57 2.93 7.96 -0.69
CA ASN A 57 3.42 9.22 -0.15
C ASN A 57 2.62 9.64 1.09
N LYS A 58 1.30 9.49 1.05
CA LYS A 58 0.44 9.80 2.18
C LYS A 58 0.75 8.93 3.39
N TYR A 59 1.03 7.65 3.14
CA TYR A 59 1.42 6.73 4.20
C TYR A 59 2.67 7.24 4.94
N HIS A 60 3.71 7.57 4.18
CA HIS A 60 4.96 8.04 4.78
C HIS A 60 4.84 9.42 5.40
N GLU A 61 3.95 10.27 4.88
CA GLU A 61 3.66 11.56 5.49
C GLU A 61 3.03 11.41 6.88
N LEU A 62 2.10 10.46 7.03
CA LEU A 62 1.38 10.25 8.28
C LEU A 62 2.14 9.39 9.29
N TYR A 63 2.84 8.38 8.83
CA TYR A 63 3.43 7.36 9.70
C TYR A 63 4.95 7.27 9.63
N GLY A 64 5.58 8.09 8.80
CA GLY A 64 7.03 8.08 8.62
C GLY A 64 7.50 6.78 7.98
N VAL A 65 8.56 6.20 8.53
CA VAL A 65 9.12 4.94 8.00
C VAL A 65 8.57 3.71 8.72
N ASP A 66 7.64 3.90 9.63
CA ASP A 66 7.06 2.79 10.40
C ASP A 66 6.12 1.98 9.51
N CYS A 67 6.38 0.70 9.39
CA CYS A 67 5.57 -0.21 8.57
C CYS A 67 4.77 -1.13 9.48
N SER A 68 3.44 -1.06 9.39
CA SER A 68 2.56 -1.94 10.17
C SER A 68 1.22 -2.10 9.47
N ILE A 69 0.55 -3.22 9.75
CA ILE A 69 -0.80 -3.45 9.27
C ILE A 69 -1.76 -2.42 9.86
N LYS A 70 -1.56 -2.08 11.13
CA LYS A 70 -2.39 -1.09 11.81
C LYS A 70 -2.41 0.24 11.06
N ASN A 71 -1.24 0.70 10.61
CA ASN A 71 -1.12 1.95 9.86
C ASN A 71 -1.82 1.86 8.50
N LEU A 72 -1.68 0.73 7.83
CA LEU A 72 -2.36 0.52 6.54
C LEU A 72 -3.89 0.54 6.70
N LEU A 73 -4.40 -0.10 7.72
CA LEU A 73 -5.84 -0.12 8.01
C LEU A 73 -6.35 1.28 8.38
N ASP A 74 -5.56 2.02 9.13
CA ASP A 74 -5.90 3.41 9.48
C ASP A 74 -5.96 4.29 8.24
N LEU A 75 -4.97 4.15 7.35
CA LEU A 75 -4.95 4.91 6.10
C LEU A 75 -6.15 4.56 5.22
N GLN A 76 -6.47 3.26 5.10
CA GLN A 76 -7.62 2.81 4.33
C GLN A 76 -8.92 3.41 4.84
N ARG A 77 -9.09 3.43 6.15
CA ARG A 77 -10.28 4.02 6.78
C ARG A 77 -10.38 5.51 6.50
N ARG A 78 -9.27 6.24 6.60
CA ARG A 78 -9.25 7.69 6.35
C ARG A 78 -9.63 8.03 4.92
N ILE A 79 -9.06 7.33 3.96
CA ILE A 79 -9.33 7.55 2.55
C ILE A 79 -10.73 7.05 2.17
N GLY A 80 -11.13 5.89 2.70
CA GLY A 80 -12.46 5.35 2.49
C GLY A 80 -13.56 6.28 2.99
N ASP A 81 -13.37 6.82 4.20
CA ASP A 81 -14.33 7.78 4.79
C ASP A 81 -14.44 9.03 3.91
N SER A 82 -13.31 9.54 3.42
CA SER A 82 -13.31 10.71 2.54
C SER A 82 -14.07 10.43 1.26
N ASN A 83 -13.85 9.27 0.67
CA ASN A 83 -14.55 8.86 -0.55
C ASN A 83 -16.05 8.70 -0.30
N THR A 84 -16.42 8.12 0.83
CA THR A 84 -17.82 7.95 1.21
C THR A 84 -18.52 9.30 1.37
N LYS A 85 -17.88 10.25 2.01
CA LYS A 85 -18.42 11.59 2.18
C LYS A 85 -18.65 12.28 0.84
N ARG A 86 -17.69 12.13 -0.07
CA ARG A 86 -17.80 12.72 -1.41
C ARG A 86 -18.97 12.11 -2.19
N LEU A 87 -19.12 10.80 -2.12
CA LEU A 87 -20.21 10.10 -2.78
C LEU A 87 -21.57 10.54 -2.24
N LYS A 88 -21.68 10.73 -0.93
CA LYS A 88 -22.91 11.20 -0.32
C LYS A 88 -23.28 12.62 -0.81
N LYS A 89 -22.29 13.47 -1.00
CA LYS A 89 -22.52 14.82 -1.54
C LYS A 89 -23.00 14.77 -2.97
N GLU A 90 -22.43 13.89 -3.77
CA GLU A 90 -22.79 13.73 -5.19
C GLU A 90 -24.21 13.19 -5.37
N ASN A 91 -24.68 12.42 -4.43
CA ASN A 91 -26.01 11.80 -4.48
C ASN A 91 -27.14 12.70 -3.99
N LYS A 92 -26.82 13.91 -3.61
CA LYS A 92 -27.80 14.92 -3.29
C LYS A 92 -28.08 15.76 -4.53
#